data_3bb7a892538fb05974e4c02b23999b56
#
_entry.id   3bb7a892538fb05974e4c02b23999b56
#
_cell.length_a   1.000
_cell.length_b   1.000
_cell.length_c   1.000
_cell.angle_alpha   90.00
_cell.angle_beta   90.00
_cell.angle_gamma   90.00
#
_symmetry.space_group_name_H-M   'P 1'
#
loop_
_entity.id
_entity.type
_entity.pdbx_description
1 polymer ?
#
loop_
_entity_poly.entity_id
_entity_poly.type
_entity_poly.pdbx_seq_one_letter_code
_entity_poly.pdbx_strand_id
1 'polypeptide(L)'
;HGDEIRVIRCRNEDAEAERIALEILTEHLRTQRPYSDFAILYRGNYQAKIMELKLQVHKVPYRLSGGTSFFGRQEVRDLMSYFRLLVNPDDDNAYLRVINVPRREIGSATLEKLSAYATEREISMYEASAEMGLSEHLGARYVERLSRFKHYMDKLRERCFSDDPIAALKEMILDIDY
;
A
#
# COMPACT_ATOMS: atom_id res chain seq x y z
N HIS A 1 29.19 -27.03 -19.92
CA HIS A 1 28.17 -26.60 -20.85
C HIS A 1 26.88 -26.44 -20.05
N GLY A 2 26.22 -25.29 -20.15
CA GLY A 2 24.92 -25.05 -19.54
C GLY A 2 23.76 -25.51 -20.41
N ASP A 3 22.53 -25.24 -19.96
CA ASP A 3 21.31 -25.53 -20.72
C ASP A 3 21.24 -24.69 -22.00
N GLU A 4 20.46 -25.15 -22.98
CA GLU A 4 20.26 -24.42 -24.23
C GLU A 4 19.54 -23.07 -24.00
N ILE A 5 20.00 -22.04 -24.70
CA ILE A 5 19.35 -20.73 -24.68
C ILE A 5 18.04 -20.80 -25.46
N ARG A 6 16.93 -20.50 -24.80
CA ARG A 6 15.61 -20.44 -25.42
C ARG A 6 15.22 -19.00 -25.66
N VAL A 7 14.84 -18.65 -26.89
CA VAL A 7 14.27 -17.36 -27.24
C VAL A 7 12.75 -17.46 -27.31
N ILE A 8 12.09 -16.66 -26.51
CA ILE A 8 10.63 -16.68 -26.39
C ILE A 8 10.09 -15.33 -26.83
N ARG A 9 9.17 -15.35 -27.79
CA ARG A 9 8.46 -14.14 -28.24
C ARG A 9 7.14 -14.03 -27.51
N CYS A 10 6.93 -12.92 -26.79
CA CYS A 10 5.69 -12.62 -26.10
C CYS A 10 4.89 -11.54 -26.87
N ARG A 11 3.58 -11.47 -26.63
CA ARG A 11 2.66 -10.54 -27.31
C ARG A 11 2.88 -9.09 -26.87
N ASN A 12 3.19 -8.89 -25.60
CA ASN A 12 3.47 -7.60 -24.98
C ASN A 12 4.28 -7.81 -23.70
N GLU A 13 4.67 -6.71 -23.06
CA GLU A 13 5.45 -6.70 -21.81
C GLU A 13 4.73 -7.34 -20.62
N ASP A 14 3.39 -7.22 -20.56
CA ASP A 14 2.58 -7.85 -19.51
C ASP A 14 2.61 -9.38 -19.62
N ALA A 15 2.45 -9.91 -20.84
CA ALA A 15 2.53 -11.34 -21.12
C ALA A 15 3.96 -11.90 -20.92
N GLU A 16 4.98 -11.08 -21.17
CA GLU A 16 6.38 -11.42 -20.89
C GLU A 16 6.62 -11.60 -19.39
N ALA A 17 6.23 -10.57 -18.60
CA ALA A 17 6.41 -10.59 -17.15
C ALA A 17 5.60 -11.71 -16.48
N GLU A 18 4.36 -11.93 -16.91
CA GLU A 18 3.52 -13.05 -16.47
C GLU A 18 4.20 -14.39 -16.70
N ARG A 19 4.69 -14.59 -17.92
CA ARG A 19 5.37 -15.84 -18.31
C ARG A 19 6.63 -16.07 -17.49
N ILE A 20 7.46 -15.05 -17.28
CA ILE A 20 8.68 -15.16 -16.47
C ILE A 20 8.35 -15.57 -15.04
N ALA A 21 7.35 -14.93 -14.41
CA ALA A 21 6.94 -15.28 -13.05
C ALA A 21 6.45 -16.72 -12.95
N LEU A 22 5.62 -17.17 -13.90
CA LEU A 22 5.12 -18.55 -13.95
C LEU A 22 6.22 -19.56 -14.23
N GLU A 23 7.19 -19.25 -15.10
CA GLU A 23 8.31 -20.16 -15.41
C GLU A 23 9.19 -20.36 -14.17
N ILE A 24 9.51 -19.29 -13.43
CA ILE A 24 10.26 -19.39 -12.17
C ILE A 24 9.48 -20.22 -11.14
N LEU A 25 8.19 -19.97 -10.97
CA LEU A 25 7.36 -20.73 -10.03
C LEU A 25 7.30 -22.21 -10.40
N THR A 26 7.08 -22.51 -11.69
CA THR A 26 7.00 -23.87 -12.19
C THR A 26 8.33 -24.60 -12.00
N GLU A 27 9.44 -23.96 -12.33
CA GLU A 27 10.77 -24.55 -12.18
C GLU A 27 11.14 -24.78 -10.72
N HIS A 28 10.81 -23.82 -9.83
CA HIS A 28 10.95 -23.99 -8.40
C HIS A 28 10.18 -25.20 -7.87
N LEU A 29 8.90 -25.33 -8.26
CA LEU A 29 8.08 -26.46 -7.82
C LEU A 29 8.55 -27.81 -8.37
N ARG A 30 9.02 -27.83 -9.63
CA ARG A 30 9.48 -29.05 -10.31
C ARG A 30 10.82 -29.54 -9.79
N THR A 31 11.78 -28.65 -9.53
CA THR A 31 13.16 -28.98 -9.21
C THR A 31 13.54 -28.79 -7.75
N GLN A 32 12.66 -28.13 -6.97
CA GLN A 32 12.92 -27.71 -5.58
C GLN A 32 14.12 -26.76 -5.44
N ARG A 33 14.55 -26.10 -6.52
CA ARG A 33 15.59 -25.07 -6.47
C ARG A 33 15.11 -23.88 -5.67
N PRO A 34 15.92 -23.32 -4.77
CA PRO A 34 15.55 -22.13 -4.03
C PRO A 34 15.39 -20.91 -4.98
N TYR A 35 14.52 -19.98 -4.64
CA TYR A 35 14.30 -18.77 -5.45
C TYR A 35 15.56 -17.92 -5.63
N SER A 36 16.54 -18.02 -4.74
CA SER A 36 17.86 -17.38 -4.84
C SER A 36 18.68 -17.80 -6.06
N ASP A 37 18.35 -18.93 -6.68
CA ASP A 37 19.06 -19.47 -7.84
C ASP A 37 18.54 -18.92 -9.16
N PHE A 38 17.47 -18.10 -9.11
CA PHE A 38 16.89 -17.45 -10.28
C PHE A 38 17.27 -15.98 -10.34
N ALA A 39 17.56 -15.48 -11.53
CA ALA A 39 17.81 -14.06 -11.75
C ALA A 39 17.06 -13.58 -13.00
N ILE A 40 16.43 -12.41 -12.88
CA ILE A 40 15.81 -11.70 -14.01
C ILE A 40 16.68 -10.50 -14.34
N LEU A 41 17.20 -10.44 -15.56
CA LEU A 41 18.00 -9.34 -16.05
C LEU A 41 17.18 -8.52 -17.05
N TYR A 42 17.15 -7.22 -16.86
CA TYR A 42 16.47 -6.29 -17.75
C TYR A 42 17.31 -5.02 -17.98
N ARG A 43 17.04 -4.34 -19.06
CA ARG A 43 17.84 -3.15 -19.46
C ARG A 43 17.33 -1.86 -18.83
N GLY A 44 16.00 -1.69 -18.73
CA GLY A 44 15.37 -0.44 -18.31
C GLY A 44 14.59 -0.57 -17.02
N ASN A 45 14.70 0.43 -16.12
CA ASN A 45 14.01 0.42 -14.81
C ASN A 45 12.47 0.37 -14.92
N TYR A 46 11.90 0.80 -16.06
CA TYR A 46 10.45 0.70 -16.28
C TYR A 46 9.96 -0.75 -16.32
N GLN A 47 10.81 -1.70 -16.77
CA GLN A 47 10.48 -3.12 -16.82
C GLN A 47 10.39 -3.73 -15.41
N ALA A 48 11.13 -3.17 -14.44
CA ALA A 48 11.10 -3.67 -13.06
C ALA A 48 9.70 -3.62 -12.47
N LYS A 49 8.93 -2.55 -12.70
CA LYS A 49 7.58 -2.36 -12.15
C LYS A 49 6.64 -3.51 -12.52
N ILE A 50 6.62 -3.89 -13.79
CA ILE A 50 5.72 -4.94 -14.27
C ILE A 50 6.16 -6.31 -13.80
N MET A 51 7.48 -6.55 -13.74
CA MET A 51 8.06 -7.79 -13.17
C MET A 51 7.73 -7.92 -11.69
N GLU A 52 7.93 -6.87 -10.88
CA GLU A 52 7.58 -6.87 -9.46
C GLU A 52 6.10 -7.18 -9.24
N LEU A 53 5.20 -6.55 -10.04
CA LEU A 53 3.77 -6.80 -9.96
C LEU A 53 3.44 -8.29 -10.18
N LYS A 54 3.98 -8.89 -11.25
CA LYS A 54 3.70 -10.30 -11.56
C LYS A 54 4.30 -11.26 -10.53
N LEU A 55 5.51 -10.99 -10.06
CA LEU A 55 6.13 -11.79 -8.99
C LEU A 55 5.30 -11.74 -7.70
N GLN A 56 4.73 -10.56 -7.35
CA GLN A 56 3.84 -10.43 -6.19
C GLN A 56 2.52 -11.17 -6.37
N VAL A 57 1.87 -11.04 -7.54
CA VAL A 57 0.61 -11.75 -7.86
C VAL A 57 0.79 -13.25 -7.68
N HIS A 58 1.91 -13.80 -8.15
CA HIS A 58 2.23 -15.23 -8.03
C HIS A 58 2.94 -15.60 -6.72
N LYS A 59 3.09 -14.66 -5.78
CA LYS A 59 3.74 -14.87 -4.48
C LYS A 59 5.18 -15.41 -4.59
N VAL A 60 5.87 -15.04 -5.66
CA VAL A 60 7.29 -15.36 -5.85
C VAL A 60 8.11 -14.32 -5.10
N PRO A 61 8.90 -14.72 -4.08
CA PRO A 61 9.75 -13.79 -3.36
C PRO A 61 10.87 -13.27 -4.25
N TYR A 62 11.16 -12.00 -4.20
CA TYR A 62 12.21 -11.38 -5.01
C TYR A 62 13.01 -10.33 -4.25
N ARG A 63 14.20 -10.04 -4.76
CA ARG A 63 15.04 -8.93 -4.30
C ARG A 63 15.46 -8.10 -5.50
N LEU A 64 15.19 -6.79 -5.46
CA LEU A 64 15.61 -5.87 -6.50
C LEU A 64 17.03 -5.37 -6.19
N SER A 65 17.93 -5.49 -7.16
CA SER A 65 19.30 -4.97 -7.08
C SER A 65 19.48 -3.80 -8.05
N GLY A 66 20.10 -2.71 -7.60
CA GLY A 66 20.41 -1.56 -8.45
C GLY A 66 19.30 -0.55 -8.69
N GLY A 67 18.19 -0.61 -7.95
CA GLY A 67 17.09 0.36 -8.05
C GLY A 67 16.22 0.40 -6.80
N THR A 68 15.30 1.37 -6.72
CA THR A 68 14.27 1.40 -5.68
C THR A 68 13.04 0.68 -6.20
N SER A 69 12.58 -0.33 -5.47
CA SER A 69 11.32 -1.04 -5.76
C SER A 69 10.19 -0.02 -5.93
N PHE A 70 9.35 -0.21 -6.94
CA PHE A 70 8.16 0.60 -7.13
C PHE A 70 7.29 0.64 -5.86
N PHE A 71 7.08 -0.51 -5.24
CA PHE A 71 6.31 -0.63 -3.99
C PHE A 71 7.05 -0.13 -2.75
N GLY A 72 8.36 0.10 -2.85
CA GLY A 72 9.17 0.72 -1.81
C GLY A 72 9.14 2.25 -1.80
N ARG A 73 8.64 2.87 -2.85
CA ARG A 73 8.53 4.33 -2.94
C ARG A 73 7.54 4.86 -1.91
N GLN A 74 7.85 6.04 -1.37
CA GLN A 74 7.05 6.63 -0.30
C GLN A 74 5.61 6.88 -0.76
N GLU A 75 5.42 7.49 -1.92
CA GLU A 75 4.11 7.80 -2.50
C GLU A 75 3.26 6.54 -2.70
N VAL A 76 3.87 5.44 -3.15
CA VAL A 76 3.17 4.17 -3.35
C VAL A 76 2.77 3.55 -2.00
N ARG A 77 3.66 3.61 -1.02
CA ARG A 77 3.36 3.10 0.34
C ARG A 77 2.27 3.92 1.03
N ASP A 78 2.23 5.22 0.80
CA ASP A 78 1.19 6.10 1.35
C ASP A 78 -0.16 5.79 0.71
N LEU A 79 -0.23 5.68 -0.62
CA LEU A 79 -1.45 5.26 -1.34
C LEU A 79 -1.94 3.88 -0.88
N MET A 80 -1.05 2.89 -0.77
CA MET A 80 -1.41 1.56 -0.28
C MET A 80 -1.94 1.59 1.15
N SER A 81 -1.44 2.50 1.99
CA SER A 81 -1.95 2.66 3.36
C SER A 81 -3.32 3.32 3.38
N TYR A 82 -3.61 4.27 2.49
CA TYR A 82 -4.97 4.76 2.28
C TYR A 82 -5.94 3.64 1.89
N PHE A 83 -5.55 2.80 0.92
CA PHE A 83 -6.38 1.66 0.49
C PHE A 83 -6.62 0.65 1.61
N ARG A 84 -5.59 0.35 2.41
CA ARG A 84 -5.71 -0.54 3.58
C ARG A 84 -6.70 0.03 4.59
N LEU A 85 -6.61 1.32 4.90
CA LEU A 85 -7.50 1.98 5.85
C LEU A 85 -8.96 2.04 5.34
N LEU A 86 -9.17 2.18 4.01
CA LEU A 86 -10.51 2.10 3.41
C LEU A 86 -11.14 0.70 3.57
N VAL A 87 -10.34 -0.34 3.46
CA VAL A 87 -10.82 -1.74 3.61
C VAL A 87 -10.93 -2.13 5.07
N ASN A 88 -9.96 -1.74 5.89
CA ASN A 88 -9.91 -2.07 7.32
C ASN A 88 -9.63 -0.82 8.16
N PRO A 89 -10.65 -0.19 8.75
CA PRO A 89 -10.51 0.96 9.63
C PRO A 89 -9.72 0.70 10.92
N ASP A 90 -9.56 -0.58 11.30
CA ASP A 90 -8.83 -0.96 12.51
C ASP A 90 -7.31 -1.10 12.27
N ASP A 91 -6.85 -0.77 11.06
CA ASP A 91 -5.42 -0.76 10.75
C ASP A 91 -4.74 0.53 11.25
N ASP A 92 -4.40 0.57 12.51
CA ASP A 92 -3.72 1.71 13.15
C ASP A 92 -2.36 2.03 12.50
N ASN A 93 -1.67 1.04 11.93
CA ASN A 93 -0.42 1.30 11.20
C ASN A 93 -0.68 2.07 9.90
N ALA A 94 -1.74 1.71 9.17
CA ALA A 94 -2.15 2.45 7.99
C ALA A 94 -2.64 3.85 8.37
N TYR A 95 -3.42 3.97 9.45
CA TYR A 95 -3.89 5.26 9.99
C TYR A 95 -2.73 6.20 10.31
N LEU A 96 -1.77 5.76 11.13
CA LEU A 96 -0.59 6.55 11.52
C LEU A 96 0.23 7.00 10.32
N ARG A 97 0.31 6.19 9.29
CA ARG A 97 1.05 6.53 8.08
C ARG A 97 0.39 7.65 7.29
N VAL A 98 -0.95 7.66 7.18
CA VAL A 98 -1.66 8.57 6.26
C VAL A 98 -2.28 9.80 6.93
N ILE A 99 -2.39 9.82 8.25
CA ILE A 99 -3.04 10.91 8.98
C ILE A 99 -2.44 12.30 8.69
N ASN A 100 -1.15 12.37 8.36
CA ASN A 100 -0.44 13.58 7.96
C ASN A 100 -0.01 13.58 6.48
N VAL A 101 -0.61 12.81 5.63
CA VAL A 101 -0.42 12.83 4.18
C VAL A 101 -1.77 13.15 3.52
N PRO A 102 -1.99 14.38 2.99
CA PRO A 102 -1.16 15.58 3.09
C PRO A 102 -1.04 16.11 4.52
N ARG A 103 -0.16 17.08 4.73
CA ARG A 103 0.13 17.63 6.05
C ARG A 103 -1.11 18.24 6.70
N ARG A 104 -1.53 17.68 7.88
CA ARG A 104 -2.68 18.12 8.66
C ARG A 104 -2.29 18.75 10.01
N GLU A 105 -0.99 18.97 10.25
CA GLU A 105 -0.44 19.54 11.49
C GLU A 105 -0.88 18.78 12.76
N ILE A 106 -0.94 17.46 12.68
CA ILE A 106 -1.19 16.58 13.82
C ILE A 106 0.16 16.06 14.30
N GLY A 107 0.63 16.60 15.43
CA GLY A 107 1.94 16.24 15.97
C GLY A 107 1.96 14.88 16.69
N SER A 108 3.18 14.38 16.97
CA SER A 108 3.39 13.09 17.66
C SER A 108 2.69 13.06 19.03
N ALA A 109 2.80 14.13 19.82
CA ALA A 109 2.13 14.21 21.12
C ALA A 109 0.59 14.10 21.04
N THR A 110 -0.02 14.55 19.94
CA THR A 110 -1.47 14.38 19.70
C THR A 110 -1.78 12.92 19.38
N LEU A 111 -0.94 12.28 18.54
CA LEU A 111 -1.11 10.87 18.16
C LEU A 111 -0.87 9.93 19.33
N GLU A 112 0.09 10.23 20.21
CA GLU A 112 0.33 9.48 21.44
C GLU A 112 -0.89 9.52 22.38
N LYS A 113 -1.50 10.69 22.58
CA LYS A 113 -2.73 10.83 23.36
C LYS A 113 -3.92 10.11 22.74
N LEU A 114 -4.06 10.20 21.41
CA LEU A 114 -5.11 9.48 20.68
C LEU A 114 -4.92 7.96 20.81
N SER A 115 -3.69 7.47 20.67
CA SER A 115 -3.37 6.06 20.84
C SER A 115 -3.64 5.55 22.26
N ALA A 116 -3.27 6.31 23.29
CA ALA A 116 -3.56 5.98 24.67
C ALA A 116 -5.08 5.90 24.92
N TYR A 117 -5.83 6.89 24.44
CA TYR A 117 -7.29 6.94 24.54
C TYR A 117 -7.96 5.76 23.82
N ALA A 118 -7.51 5.44 22.60
CA ALA A 118 -8.01 4.32 21.81
C ALA A 118 -7.74 2.97 22.53
N THR A 119 -6.53 2.80 23.07
CA THR A 119 -6.13 1.60 23.81
C THR A 119 -6.98 1.39 25.06
N GLU A 120 -7.23 2.45 25.84
CA GLU A 120 -8.03 2.39 27.06
C GLU A 120 -9.48 1.95 26.76
N ARG A 121 -9.99 2.30 25.58
CA ARG A 121 -11.34 1.98 25.14
C ARG A 121 -11.46 0.71 24.29
N GLU A 122 -10.33 0.07 24.00
CA GLU A 122 -10.27 -1.11 23.13
C GLU A 122 -10.86 -0.88 21.73
N ILE A 123 -10.64 0.33 21.16
CA ILE A 123 -11.07 0.71 19.82
C ILE A 123 -9.87 1.14 18.97
N SER A 124 -10.06 1.25 17.65
CA SER A 124 -9.02 1.75 16.76
C SER A 124 -8.80 3.25 16.92
N MET A 125 -7.62 3.75 16.54
CA MET A 125 -7.34 5.19 16.47
C MET A 125 -8.28 5.90 15.50
N TYR A 126 -8.71 5.21 14.46
CA TYR A 126 -9.67 5.70 13.50
C TYR A 126 -11.04 5.98 14.14
N GLU A 127 -11.56 5.03 14.91
CA GLU A 127 -12.82 5.20 15.63
C GLU A 127 -12.71 6.28 16.72
N ALA A 128 -11.64 6.23 17.50
CA ALA A 128 -11.35 7.20 18.54
C ALA A 128 -11.31 8.65 18.03
N SER A 129 -10.93 8.86 16.77
CA SER A 129 -10.79 10.20 16.15
C SER A 129 -12.07 11.04 16.12
N ALA A 130 -13.24 10.44 16.27
CA ALA A 130 -14.52 11.14 16.26
C ALA A 130 -15.33 10.95 17.55
N GLU A 131 -14.76 10.31 18.58
CA GLU A 131 -15.43 10.18 19.87
C GLU A 131 -15.54 11.49 20.61
N MET A 132 -16.72 11.79 21.18
CA MET A 132 -16.96 13.01 21.93
C MET A 132 -16.06 13.13 23.16
N GLY A 133 -15.76 12.02 23.84
CA GLY A 133 -14.90 11.99 25.02
C GLY A 133 -13.44 12.37 24.74
N LEU A 134 -12.99 12.32 23.50
CA LEU A 134 -11.64 12.71 23.11
C LEU A 134 -11.33 14.19 23.42
N SER A 135 -12.35 15.05 23.46
CA SER A 135 -12.22 16.48 23.77
C SER A 135 -11.74 16.75 25.20
N GLU A 136 -11.87 15.81 26.12
CA GLU A 136 -11.33 15.91 27.48
C GLU A 136 -9.81 15.68 27.53
N HIS A 137 -9.26 14.99 26.53
CA HIS A 137 -7.84 14.60 26.47
C HIS A 137 -7.02 15.44 25.47
N LEU A 138 -7.69 16.01 24.46
CA LEU A 138 -7.09 16.81 23.40
C LEU A 138 -7.78 18.17 23.25
N GLY A 139 -7.02 19.21 22.91
CA GLY A 139 -7.58 20.51 22.59
C GLY A 139 -8.51 20.45 21.36
N ALA A 140 -9.59 21.25 21.38
CA ALA A 140 -10.64 21.27 20.37
C ALA A 140 -10.12 21.31 18.91
N ARG A 141 -9.07 22.09 18.65
CA ARG A 141 -8.44 22.21 17.34
C ARG A 141 -7.92 20.85 16.80
N TYR A 142 -7.37 20.03 17.67
CA TYR A 142 -6.83 18.72 17.26
C TYR A 142 -7.96 17.69 17.08
N VAL A 143 -8.96 17.72 17.95
CA VAL A 143 -10.17 16.89 17.81
C VAL A 143 -10.85 17.19 16.47
N GLU A 144 -11.01 18.48 16.12
CA GLU A 144 -11.59 18.88 14.84
C GLU A 144 -10.81 18.34 13.64
N ARG A 145 -9.46 18.40 13.68
CA ARG A 145 -8.61 17.89 12.58
C ARG A 145 -8.71 16.37 12.43
N LEU A 146 -8.72 15.64 13.53
CA LEU A 146 -8.88 14.19 13.54
C LEU A 146 -10.26 13.80 13.02
N SER A 147 -11.32 14.44 13.51
CA SER A 147 -12.70 14.20 13.07
C SER A 147 -12.89 14.55 11.58
N ARG A 148 -12.28 15.63 11.09
CA ARG A 148 -12.31 16.00 9.67
C ARG A 148 -11.65 14.92 8.78
N PHE A 149 -10.52 14.39 9.21
CA PHE A 149 -9.86 13.28 8.49
C PHE A 149 -10.75 12.05 8.48
N LYS A 150 -11.30 11.64 9.61
CA LYS A 150 -12.22 10.51 9.68
C LYS A 150 -13.41 10.70 8.76
N HIS A 151 -14.05 11.86 8.80
CA HIS A 151 -15.20 12.17 7.94
C HIS A 151 -14.85 12.12 6.44
N TYR A 152 -13.66 12.60 6.06
CA TYR A 152 -13.16 12.48 4.69
C TYR A 152 -13.04 11.00 4.28
N MET A 153 -12.44 10.17 5.13
CA MET A 153 -12.26 8.75 4.86
C MET A 153 -13.60 7.99 4.83
N ASP A 154 -14.55 8.32 5.71
CA ASP A 154 -15.88 7.71 5.73
C ASP A 154 -16.63 7.99 4.41
N LYS A 155 -16.63 9.25 3.94
CA LYS A 155 -17.20 9.62 2.64
C LYS A 155 -16.53 8.92 1.46
N LEU A 156 -15.21 8.86 1.48
CA LEU A 156 -14.45 8.15 0.45
C LEU A 156 -14.78 6.68 0.42
N ARG A 157 -14.89 6.06 1.59
CA ARG A 157 -15.27 4.66 1.75
C ARG A 157 -16.68 4.40 1.21
N GLU A 158 -17.65 5.22 1.57
CA GLU A 158 -19.02 5.13 1.05
C GLU A 158 -19.04 5.15 -0.48
N ARG A 159 -18.34 6.09 -1.10
CA ARG A 159 -18.25 6.20 -2.56
C ARG A 159 -17.53 5.02 -3.21
N CYS A 160 -16.47 4.50 -2.59
CA CYS A 160 -15.76 3.33 -3.10
C CYS A 160 -16.60 2.05 -3.10
N PHE A 161 -17.57 1.94 -2.19
CA PHE A 161 -18.42 0.76 -2.07
C PHE A 161 -19.82 0.92 -2.69
N SER A 162 -20.19 2.13 -3.17
CA SER A 162 -21.53 2.37 -3.76
C SER A 162 -21.52 2.45 -5.28
N ASP A 163 -20.83 3.44 -5.90
CA ASP A 163 -21.09 3.78 -7.31
C ASP A 163 -19.91 3.49 -8.26
N ASP A 164 -18.84 4.29 -8.17
CA ASP A 164 -17.67 4.19 -9.04
C ASP A 164 -16.37 4.22 -8.20
N PRO A 165 -15.89 3.04 -7.78
CA PRO A 165 -14.66 2.92 -7.01
C PRO A 165 -13.45 3.57 -7.69
N ILE A 166 -13.35 3.44 -9.00
CA ILE A 166 -12.19 3.94 -9.76
C ILE A 166 -12.18 5.47 -9.77
N ALA A 167 -13.33 6.11 -9.99
CA ALA A 167 -13.43 7.57 -9.93
C ALA A 167 -13.13 8.08 -8.52
N ALA A 168 -13.69 7.47 -7.49
CA ALA A 168 -13.44 7.84 -6.09
C ALA A 168 -11.95 7.74 -5.72
N LEU A 169 -11.26 6.68 -6.14
CA LEU A 169 -9.83 6.51 -5.88
C LEU A 169 -8.97 7.50 -6.68
N LYS A 170 -9.35 7.86 -7.92
CA LYS A 170 -8.66 8.89 -8.70
C LYS A 170 -8.77 10.27 -8.05
N GLU A 171 -9.95 10.64 -7.58
CA GLU A 171 -10.14 11.89 -6.84
C GLU A 171 -9.32 11.91 -5.55
N MET A 172 -9.30 10.81 -4.79
CA MET A 172 -8.45 10.70 -3.60
C MET A 172 -6.98 10.97 -3.93
N ILE A 173 -6.45 10.42 -5.02
CA ILE A 173 -5.05 10.66 -5.44
C ILE A 173 -4.80 12.14 -5.70
N LEU A 174 -5.74 12.84 -6.33
CA LEU A 174 -5.65 14.29 -6.54
C LEU A 174 -5.76 15.09 -5.23
N ASP A 175 -6.65 14.68 -4.32
CA ASP A 175 -6.86 15.36 -3.03
C ASP A 175 -5.65 15.27 -2.10
N ILE A 176 -4.86 14.20 -2.20
CA ILE A 176 -3.65 14.01 -1.41
C ILE A 176 -2.39 14.57 -2.07
N ASP A 177 -2.54 15.24 -3.23
CA ASP A 177 -1.48 15.93 -3.97
C ASP A 177 -0.36 15.00 -4.47
N TYR A 178 -0.77 13.85 -5.05
CA TYR A 178 0.12 12.88 -5.70
C TYR A 178 -0.18 12.73 -7.20
#